data_b8d3524f461ae498d3f613b1a51f3d98
#
_entry.id   b8d3524f461ae498d3f613b1a51f3d98
#
_cell.length_a   1.000
_cell.length_b   1.000
_cell.length_c   1.000
_cell.angle_alpha   90.00
_cell.angle_beta   90.00
_cell.angle_gamma   90.00
#
_symmetry.space_group_name_H-M   'P 1'
#
loop_
_entity.id
_entity.type
_entity.pdbx_description
1 polymer ?
#
loop_
_entity_poly.entity_id
_entity_poly.type
_entity_poly.pdbx_seq_one_letter_code
_entity_poly.pdbx_strand_id
1 'polypeptide(L)'
;MDKKAWIISVNMGYGHQRTAFPLRDLAPEGKVIQADDYEGIPVSDKRIWEGSRKFYEFISNFYRLPLIGSRIFSIYDHFQEIFSFYPKKDLSQPNFGLKQMYSLFKKGWGKHLIEELKIKNLKFKINFPIISTFFIPAFMAEFFNYPGEIFCVICDADISRAWAPLNPKQSRIKYFASSNRVSERLKIYGVRAENIFLTGFPLPEENTSRECLKEDLKTRLVILDPEKKYFGKYEVLIKEKLGELPKAVNRPLTIMFSVGGAGAQKEIGVKIVKSLKAKIKNNEIKIILAAGIKEKVKDYFENKTGGDAEILYQEKIEDYFREFNRKLRETDILWTK
;
A
#
# COMPACT_ATOMS: atom_id res chain seq x y z
N MET A 1 -9.37 25.95 -11.39
CA MET A 1 -10.05 25.24 -10.28
C MET A 1 -9.20 24.05 -9.92
N ASP A 2 -8.72 24.00 -8.69
CA ASP A 2 -7.99 22.82 -8.22
C ASP A 2 -8.93 21.61 -8.23
N LYS A 3 -8.51 20.58 -8.95
CA LYS A 3 -9.28 19.33 -9.04
C LYS A 3 -9.25 18.65 -7.68
N LYS A 4 -10.38 18.60 -6.97
CA LYS A 4 -10.52 17.93 -5.66
C LYS A 4 -11.30 16.64 -5.80
N ALA A 5 -11.02 15.70 -4.89
CA ALA A 5 -11.67 14.39 -4.81
C ALA A 5 -11.76 13.95 -3.34
N TRP A 6 -12.76 13.16 -2.98
CA TRP A 6 -12.77 12.41 -1.73
C TRP A 6 -11.77 11.26 -1.81
N ILE A 7 -10.67 11.35 -1.07
CA ILE A 7 -9.68 10.28 -0.98
C ILE A 7 -10.08 9.35 0.15
N ILE A 8 -10.34 8.08 -0.17
CA ILE A 8 -10.83 7.09 0.78
C ILE A 8 -9.83 5.93 0.86
N SER A 9 -9.45 5.60 2.08
CA SER A 9 -8.58 4.47 2.41
C SER A 9 -9.20 3.60 3.49
N VAL A 10 -8.51 2.54 3.89
CA VAL A 10 -8.88 1.64 4.99
C VAL A 10 -7.65 1.30 5.83
N ASN A 11 -7.87 1.02 7.12
CA ASN A 11 -6.82 0.62 8.05
C ASN A 11 -6.63 -0.92 8.04
N MET A 12 -6.60 -1.52 6.85
CA MET A 12 -6.37 -2.96 6.67
C MET A 12 -4.93 -3.29 6.23
N GLY A 13 -3.99 -2.46 6.62
CA GLY A 13 -2.58 -2.56 6.29
C GLY A 13 -2.05 -1.28 5.65
N TYR A 14 -0.73 -1.10 5.72
CA TYR A 14 -0.10 0.13 5.25
C TYR A 14 -0.16 0.34 3.74
N GLY A 15 -0.39 -0.71 2.94
CA GLY A 15 -0.44 -0.60 1.49
C GLY A 15 -1.50 0.40 1.01
N HIS A 16 -2.74 0.26 1.50
CA HIS A 16 -3.84 1.15 1.12
C HIS A 16 -3.64 2.59 1.59
N GLN A 17 -3.19 2.75 2.84
CA GLN A 17 -2.91 4.07 3.41
C GLN A 17 -1.73 4.75 2.71
N ARG A 18 -0.65 4.00 2.41
CA ARG A 18 0.51 4.49 1.68
C ARG A 18 0.15 4.92 0.25
N THR A 19 -0.76 4.21 -0.39
CA THR A 19 -1.29 4.59 -1.71
C THR A 19 -2.13 5.86 -1.66
N ALA A 20 -2.88 6.07 -0.59
CA ALA A 20 -3.69 7.27 -0.40
C ALA A 20 -2.86 8.51 -0.01
N PHE A 21 -1.73 8.31 0.66
CA PHE A 21 -0.89 9.39 1.19
C PHE A 21 -0.45 10.42 0.13
N PRO A 22 0.09 10.05 -1.04
CA PRO A 22 0.46 11.01 -2.09
C PRO A 22 -0.75 11.68 -2.76
N LEU A 23 -1.97 11.15 -2.58
CA LEU A 23 -3.19 11.70 -3.15
C LEU A 23 -3.89 12.71 -2.21
N ARG A 24 -3.41 12.88 -0.98
CA ARG A 24 -4.05 13.74 0.04
C ARG A 24 -4.23 15.19 -0.38
N ASP A 25 -3.34 15.71 -1.22
CA ASP A 25 -3.39 17.09 -1.70
C ASP A 25 -4.58 17.33 -2.66
N LEU A 26 -5.15 16.25 -3.21
CA LEU A 26 -6.40 16.27 -3.95
C LEU A 26 -7.63 16.30 -3.02
N ALA A 27 -7.49 15.92 -1.75
CA ALA A 27 -8.61 15.88 -0.82
C ALA A 27 -9.04 17.29 -0.42
N PRO A 28 -10.34 17.55 -0.24
CA PRO A 28 -10.80 18.72 0.49
C PRO A 28 -10.15 18.72 1.88
N GLU A 29 -9.61 19.88 2.29
CA GLU A 29 -8.91 20.05 3.58
C GLU A 29 -7.66 19.14 3.77
N GLY A 30 -7.15 18.50 2.72
CA GLY A 30 -5.99 17.63 2.80
C GLY A 30 -6.19 16.35 3.62
N LYS A 31 -7.44 15.94 3.90
CA LYS A 31 -7.76 14.79 4.76
C LYS A 31 -8.14 13.56 3.97
N VAL A 32 -7.45 12.44 4.23
CA VAL A 32 -7.83 11.10 3.76
C VAL A 32 -8.89 10.51 4.70
N ILE A 33 -9.99 10.06 4.14
CA ILE A 33 -11.08 9.42 4.90
C ILE A 33 -10.75 7.94 5.10
N GLN A 34 -10.73 7.49 6.35
CA GLN A 34 -10.60 6.07 6.68
C GLN A 34 -12.01 5.44 6.73
N ALA A 35 -12.36 4.63 5.74
CA ALA A 35 -13.72 4.09 5.64
C ALA A 35 -14.12 3.17 6.80
N ASP A 36 -13.14 2.63 7.50
CA ASP A 36 -13.31 1.76 8.67
C ASP A 36 -13.20 2.49 10.02
N ASP A 37 -12.86 3.81 10.01
CA ASP A 37 -12.66 4.60 11.25
C ASP A 37 -12.81 6.10 11.00
N TYR A 38 -13.90 6.54 10.37
CA TYR A 38 -14.22 7.98 10.20
C TYR A 38 -15.10 8.48 11.34
N GLU A 39 -15.11 9.80 11.55
CA GLU A 39 -15.96 10.47 12.55
C GLU A 39 -17.46 10.22 12.25
N GLY A 40 -18.18 9.74 13.26
CA GLY A 40 -19.61 9.42 13.13
C GLY A 40 -19.91 8.04 12.52
N ILE A 41 -18.90 7.18 12.28
CA ILE A 41 -19.14 5.82 11.78
C ILE A 41 -20.12 5.05 12.70
N PRO A 42 -21.19 4.43 12.16
CA PRO A 42 -22.09 3.61 12.95
C PRO A 42 -21.36 2.42 13.59
N VAL A 43 -21.76 2.11 14.83
CA VAL A 43 -21.18 0.97 15.59
C VAL A 43 -21.33 -0.35 14.83
N SER A 44 -22.46 -0.54 14.11
CA SER A 44 -22.69 -1.70 13.25
C SER A 44 -21.63 -1.82 12.15
N ASP A 45 -21.34 -0.71 11.46
CA ASP A 45 -20.38 -0.66 10.36
C ASP A 45 -18.96 -0.91 10.88
N LYS A 46 -18.60 -0.26 12.00
CA LYS A 46 -17.30 -0.44 12.65
C LYS A 46 -17.07 -1.90 13.06
N ARG A 47 -18.09 -2.58 13.62
CA ARG A 47 -18.02 -4.01 13.98
C ARG A 47 -17.77 -4.91 12.78
N ILE A 48 -18.38 -4.63 11.63
CA ILE A 48 -18.15 -5.41 10.40
C ILE A 48 -16.70 -5.24 9.93
N TRP A 49 -16.18 -4.01 9.91
CA TRP A 49 -14.80 -3.73 9.56
C TRP A 49 -13.80 -4.40 10.50
N GLU A 50 -14.02 -4.27 11.81
CA GLU A 50 -13.17 -4.92 12.83
C GLU A 50 -13.19 -6.45 12.73
N GLY A 51 -14.37 -7.03 12.50
CA GLY A 51 -14.52 -8.47 12.26
C GLY A 51 -13.73 -8.94 11.04
N SER A 52 -13.82 -8.20 9.95
CA SER A 52 -13.08 -8.49 8.71
C SER A 52 -11.57 -8.39 8.92
N ARG A 53 -11.10 -7.36 9.64
CA ARG A 53 -9.67 -7.17 9.98
C ARG A 53 -9.16 -8.28 10.90
N LYS A 54 -9.89 -8.59 11.97
CA LYS A 54 -9.51 -9.68 12.90
C LYS A 54 -9.46 -11.03 12.19
N PHE A 55 -10.39 -11.29 11.29
CA PHE A 55 -10.40 -12.50 10.48
C PHE A 55 -9.17 -12.56 9.55
N TYR A 56 -8.84 -11.46 8.88
CA TYR A 56 -7.64 -11.37 8.05
C TYR A 56 -6.34 -11.57 8.87
N GLU A 57 -6.22 -10.90 10.01
CA GLU A 57 -5.07 -11.04 10.92
C GLU A 57 -4.96 -12.45 11.48
N PHE A 58 -6.08 -13.06 11.86
CA PHE A 58 -6.14 -14.44 12.33
C PHE A 58 -5.60 -15.41 11.29
N ILE A 59 -6.08 -15.33 10.05
CA ILE A 59 -5.63 -16.21 8.96
C ILE A 59 -4.15 -15.96 8.66
N SER A 60 -3.71 -14.72 8.58
CA SER A 60 -2.30 -14.37 8.33
C SER A 60 -1.35 -14.91 9.39
N ASN A 61 -1.81 -15.05 10.64
CA ASN A 61 -1.04 -15.61 11.73
C ASN A 61 -1.09 -17.16 11.77
N PHE A 62 -2.22 -17.75 11.41
CA PHE A 62 -2.43 -19.21 11.43
C PHE A 62 -1.71 -19.96 10.29
N TYR A 63 -1.37 -19.27 9.20
CA TYR A 63 -0.55 -19.85 8.12
C TYR A 63 0.76 -20.50 8.60
N ARG A 64 1.22 -20.16 9.80
CA ARG A 64 2.47 -20.67 10.40
C ARG A 64 2.33 -22.02 11.12
N LEU A 65 1.13 -22.56 11.28
CA LEU A 65 0.90 -23.82 11.98
C LEU A 65 0.82 -24.98 10.99
N PRO A 66 1.75 -25.97 11.04
CA PRO A 66 1.95 -26.94 9.98
C PRO A 66 0.82 -27.97 9.78
N LEU A 67 -0.13 -28.13 10.71
CA LEU A 67 -1.15 -29.18 10.66
C LEU A 67 -2.60 -28.68 10.51
N ILE A 68 -2.90 -27.45 10.92
CA ILE A 68 -4.25 -26.90 10.92
C ILE A 68 -4.38 -25.74 9.90
N GLY A 69 -3.29 -25.05 9.65
CA GLY A 69 -3.22 -23.88 8.77
C GLY A 69 -3.65 -24.17 7.32
N SER A 70 -3.34 -25.35 6.79
CA SER A 70 -3.62 -25.69 5.39
C SER A 70 -5.12 -25.80 5.06
N ARG A 71 -5.96 -26.29 5.97
CA ARG A 71 -7.42 -26.44 5.72
C ARG A 71 -8.20 -25.13 5.89
N ILE A 72 -7.87 -24.33 6.89
CA ILE A 72 -8.50 -23.01 7.09
C ILE A 72 -8.04 -22.05 6.01
N PHE A 73 -6.78 -22.14 5.62
CA PHE A 73 -6.21 -21.34 4.54
C PHE A 73 -6.84 -21.67 3.18
N SER A 74 -7.19 -22.93 2.91
CA SER A 74 -7.83 -23.32 1.65
C SER A 74 -9.20 -22.65 1.46
N ILE A 75 -9.95 -22.39 2.52
CA ILE A 75 -11.24 -21.69 2.47
C ILE A 75 -11.00 -20.19 2.19
N TYR A 76 -10.01 -19.58 2.80
CA TYR A 76 -9.65 -18.18 2.58
C TYR A 76 -8.96 -17.96 1.23
N ASP A 77 -8.07 -18.89 0.85
CA ASP A 77 -7.37 -18.88 -0.43
C ASP A 77 -8.38 -18.92 -1.59
N HIS A 78 -9.46 -19.69 -1.45
CA HIS A 78 -10.55 -19.70 -2.43
C HIS A 78 -11.27 -18.34 -2.56
N PHE A 79 -11.24 -17.51 -1.52
CA PHE A 79 -11.78 -16.14 -1.53
C PHE A 79 -10.87 -15.14 -2.24
N GLN A 80 -9.55 -15.32 -2.07
CA GLN A 80 -8.54 -14.44 -2.64
C GLN A 80 -7.70 -15.14 -3.71
N GLU A 81 -8.16 -16.29 -4.20
CA GLU A 81 -7.44 -17.06 -5.21
C GLU A 81 -7.22 -16.21 -6.46
N ILE A 82 -5.95 -16.08 -6.81
CA ILE A 82 -5.50 -15.46 -8.04
C ILE A 82 -5.17 -16.59 -9.00
N PHE A 83 -6.13 -16.93 -9.86
CA PHE A 83 -5.97 -17.98 -10.85
C PHE A 83 -4.84 -17.66 -11.84
N SER A 84 -4.19 -18.68 -12.39
CA SER A 84 -3.28 -18.49 -13.51
C SER A 84 -3.99 -17.86 -14.71
N PHE A 85 -3.27 -17.12 -15.56
CA PHE A 85 -3.82 -16.58 -16.79
C PHE A 85 -4.14 -17.66 -17.83
N TYR A 86 -3.45 -18.79 -17.74
CA TYR A 86 -3.58 -19.92 -18.66
C TYR A 86 -3.83 -21.22 -17.90
N PRO A 87 -4.64 -22.14 -18.44
CA PRO A 87 -5.47 -21.96 -19.60
C PRO A 87 -6.52 -20.86 -19.38
N LYS A 88 -6.92 -20.15 -20.45
CA LYS A 88 -7.92 -19.07 -20.37
C LYS A 88 -9.24 -19.63 -19.81
N LYS A 89 -9.72 -19.02 -18.74
CA LYS A 89 -10.99 -19.31 -18.07
C LYS A 89 -11.83 -18.04 -18.01
N ASP A 90 -13.14 -18.18 -18.08
CA ASP A 90 -14.04 -17.07 -17.72
C ASP A 90 -14.05 -16.92 -16.19
N LEU A 91 -13.44 -15.85 -15.72
CA LEU A 91 -13.37 -15.50 -14.30
C LEU A 91 -14.30 -14.32 -13.96
N SER A 92 -15.24 -13.98 -14.83
CA SER A 92 -16.17 -12.85 -14.62
C SER A 92 -17.19 -13.11 -13.52
N GLN A 93 -17.49 -14.39 -13.25
CA GLN A 93 -18.51 -14.75 -12.25
C GLN A 93 -18.08 -14.37 -10.83
N PRO A 94 -19.01 -13.78 -10.04
CA PRO A 94 -18.71 -13.39 -8.67
C PRO A 94 -18.53 -14.61 -7.77
N ASN A 95 -17.48 -14.60 -6.94
CA ASN A 95 -17.30 -15.62 -5.92
C ASN A 95 -18.27 -15.45 -4.74
N PHE A 96 -18.31 -16.45 -3.86
CA PHE A 96 -19.21 -16.45 -2.70
C PHE A 96 -19.01 -15.24 -1.79
N GLY A 97 -17.76 -14.87 -1.52
CA GLY A 97 -17.46 -13.74 -0.64
C GLY A 97 -17.94 -12.40 -1.18
N LEU A 98 -17.79 -12.18 -2.47
CA LEU A 98 -18.32 -10.99 -3.11
C LEU A 98 -19.85 -10.91 -2.95
N LYS A 99 -20.56 -12.04 -3.12
CA LYS A 99 -22.02 -12.10 -2.89
C LYS A 99 -22.38 -11.80 -1.44
N GLN A 100 -21.63 -12.34 -0.47
CA GLN A 100 -21.83 -12.04 0.96
C GLN A 100 -21.61 -10.56 1.27
N MET A 101 -20.56 -9.95 0.73
CA MET A 101 -20.30 -8.52 0.90
C MET A 101 -21.47 -7.66 0.39
N TYR A 102 -21.99 -7.95 -0.81
CA TYR A 102 -23.18 -7.26 -1.32
C TYR A 102 -24.45 -7.52 -0.50
N SER A 103 -24.56 -8.67 0.16
CA SER A 103 -25.63 -8.92 1.13
C SER A 103 -25.53 -8.00 2.35
N LEU A 104 -24.31 -7.66 2.81
CA LEU A 104 -24.11 -6.67 3.87
C LEU A 104 -24.48 -5.25 3.40
N PHE A 105 -24.18 -4.89 2.15
CA PHE A 105 -24.64 -3.60 1.58
C PHE A 105 -26.16 -3.51 1.57
N LYS A 106 -26.86 -4.58 1.17
CA LYS A 106 -28.34 -4.64 1.25
C LYS A 106 -28.87 -4.42 2.66
N LYS A 107 -28.10 -4.78 3.70
CA LYS A 107 -28.43 -4.54 5.12
C LYS A 107 -27.99 -3.16 5.62
N GLY A 108 -27.42 -2.32 4.74
CA GLY A 108 -27.05 -0.94 5.04
C GLY A 108 -25.57 -0.69 5.36
N TRP A 109 -24.71 -1.73 5.34
CA TRP A 109 -23.27 -1.52 5.59
C TRP A 109 -22.65 -0.55 4.57
N GLY A 110 -22.05 0.52 5.06
CA GLY A 110 -21.42 1.58 4.27
C GLY A 110 -22.38 2.65 3.75
N LYS A 111 -23.70 2.52 3.98
CA LYS A 111 -24.69 3.53 3.55
C LYS A 111 -24.39 4.88 4.20
N HIS A 112 -24.08 4.89 5.51
CA HIS A 112 -23.78 6.11 6.26
C HIS A 112 -22.62 6.88 5.66
N LEU A 113 -21.50 6.21 5.33
CA LEU A 113 -20.35 6.85 4.70
C LEU A 113 -20.74 7.58 3.41
N ILE A 114 -21.50 6.92 2.55
CA ILE A 114 -21.87 7.50 1.26
C ILE A 114 -22.86 8.67 1.41
N GLU A 115 -23.83 8.57 2.34
CA GLU A 115 -24.74 9.68 2.61
C GLU A 115 -24.01 10.89 3.21
N GLU A 116 -23.05 10.70 4.12
CA GLU A 116 -22.20 11.77 4.63
C GLU A 116 -21.43 12.50 3.51
N LEU A 117 -20.89 11.75 2.55
CA LEU A 117 -20.21 12.34 1.40
C LEU A 117 -21.15 13.12 0.49
N LYS A 118 -22.39 12.63 0.30
CA LYS A 118 -23.43 13.36 -0.43
C LYS A 118 -23.78 14.69 0.28
N ILE A 119 -23.96 14.66 1.60
CA ILE A 119 -24.22 15.85 2.41
C ILE A 119 -23.06 16.86 2.30
N LYS A 120 -21.82 16.40 2.38
CA LYS A 120 -20.64 17.25 2.20
C LYS A 120 -20.59 17.85 0.80
N ASN A 121 -20.91 17.09 -0.24
CA ASN A 121 -21.01 17.62 -1.61
C ASN A 121 -22.03 18.77 -1.73
N LEU A 122 -23.17 18.65 -1.06
CA LEU A 122 -24.18 19.73 -1.05
C LEU A 122 -23.61 21.02 -0.43
N LYS A 123 -22.82 20.92 0.66
CA LYS A 123 -22.15 22.07 1.28
C LYS A 123 -21.17 22.75 0.32
N PHE A 124 -20.43 21.97 -0.46
CA PHE A 124 -19.50 22.49 -1.47
C PHE A 124 -20.19 22.88 -2.79
N LYS A 125 -21.46 22.52 -3.00
CA LYS A 125 -22.22 22.67 -4.25
C LYS A 125 -21.53 21.99 -5.45
N ILE A 126 -20.80 20.90 -5.20
CA ILE A 126 -20.04 20.12 -6.19
C ILE A 126 -20.12 18.64 -5.82
N ASN A 127 -20.30 17.79 -6.84
CA ASN A 127 -20.15 16.35 -6.70
C ASN A 127 -18.67 15.97 -6.92
N PHE A 128 -17.87 16.00 -5.86
CA PHE A 128 -16.49 15.58 -5.96
C PHE A 128 -16.40 14.10 -6.36
N PRO A 129 -15.44 13.70 -7.21
CA PRO A 129 -15.18 12.28 -7.44
C PRO A 129 -14.69 11.60 -6.17
N ILE A 130 -14.94 10.29 -6.06
CA ILE A 130 -14.32 9.42 -5.06
C ILE A 130 -13.10 8.75 -5.69
N ILE A 131 -11.96 8.78 -4.99
CA ILE A 131 -10.78 7.97 -5.28
C ILE A 131 -10.53 7.06 -4.08
N SER A 132 -10.85 5.78 -4.23
CA SER A 132 -10.66 4.78 -3.16
C SER A 132 -9.44 3.92 -3.44
N THR A 133 -8.61 3.71 -2.44
CA THR A 133 -7.46 2.80 -2.50
C THR A 133 -7.81 1.36 -2.12
N PHE A 134 -9.09 1.10 -1.87
CA PHE A 134 -9.62 -0.23 -1.60
C PHE A 134 -10.96 -0.42 -2.30
N PHE A 135 -11.24 -1.64 -2.75
CA PHE A 135 -12.42 -1.90 -3.59
C PHE A 135 -13.76 -1.74 -2.86
N ILE A 136 -13.82 -2.06 -1.56
CA ILE A 136 -15.09 -2.04 -0.80
C ILE A 136 -15.73 -0.65 -0.78
N PRO A 137 -15.04 0.46 -0.44
CA PRO A 137 -15.66 1.79 -0.49
C PRO A 137 -16.09 2.22 -1.90
N ALA A 138 -15.36 1.79 -2.95
CA ALA A 138 -15.76 2.06 -4.33
C ALA A 138 -17.08 1.31 -4.67
N PHE A 139 -17.24 0.07 -4.22
CA PHE A 139 -18.46 -0.69 -4.41
C PHE A 139 -19.63 -0.14 -3.58
N MET A 140 -19.38 0.32 -2.35
CA MET A 140 -20.38 1.05 -1.54
C MET A 140 -20.87 2.29 -2.27
N ALA A 141 -19.96 3.09 -2.84
CA ALA A 141 -20.30 4.29 -3.58
C ALA A 141 -21.20 3.98 -4.80
N GLU A 142 -20.90 2.93 -5.55
CA GLU A 142 -21.75 2.51 -6.66
C GLU A 142 -23.10 1.99 -6.18
N PHE A 143 -23.10 1.09 -5.18
CA PHE A 143 -24.30 0.44 -4.67
C PHE A 143 -25.31 1.43 -4.05
N PHE A 144 -24.83 2.45 -3.34
CA PHE A 144 -25.67 3.49 -2.75
C PHE A 144 -25.82 4.74 -3.64
N ASN A 145 -25.59 4.59 -4.95
CA ASN A 145 -25.84 5.64 -5.95
C ASN A 145 -25.17 6.97 -5.62
N TYR A 146 -23.85 6.95 -5.36
CA TYR A 146 -23.07 8.17 -5.21
C TYR A 146 -23.11 8.98 -6.53
N PRO A 147 -23.36 10.30 -6.50
CA PRO A 147 -23.61 11.06 -7.75
C PRO A 147 -22.34 11.39 -8.55
N GLY A 148 -21.16 11.40 -7.91
CA GLY A 148 -19.88 11.71 -8.57
C GLY A 148 -19.23 10.51 -9.24
N GLU A 149 -18.14 10.75 -9.94
CA GLU A 149 -17.29 9.71 -10.51
C GLU A 149 -16.67 8.83 -9.40
N ILE A 150 -16.45 7.55 -9.70
CA ILE A 150 -15.88 6.59 -8.74
C ILE A 150 -14.63 5.98 -9.34
N PHE A 151 -13.50 6.21 -8.70
CA PHE A 151 -12.21 5.63 -9.07
C PHE A 151 -11.74 4.66 -7.98
N CYS A 152 -11.18 3.53 -8.40
CA CYS A 152 -10.54 2.55 -7.54
C CYS A 152 -9.07 2.42 -7.92
N VAL A 153 -8.16 2.80 -7.03
CA VAL A 153 -6.71 2.66 -7.23
C VAL A 153 -6.28 1.29 -6.73
N ILE A 154 -5.67 0.52 -7.59
CA ILE A 154 -5.17 -0.81 -7.23
C ILE A 154 -3.72 -0.70 -6.78
N CYS A 155 -3.47 -1.05 -5.52
CA CYS A 155 -2.15 -1.02 -4.90
C CYS A 155 -1.43 -2.37 -4.88
N ASP A 156 -2.09 -3.45 -5.32
CA ASP A 156 -1.52 -4.79 -5.34
C ASP A 156 -0.84 -5.09 -6.68
N ALA A 157 0.16 -5.98 -6.66
CA ALA A 157 0.88 -6.42 -7.85
C ALA A 157 0.02 -7.33 -8.76
N ASP A 158 -0.92 -8.06 -8.18
CA ASP A 158 -1.98 -8.83 -8.83
C ASP A 158 -3.20 -8.86 -7.91
N ILE A 159 -4.38 -9.17 -8.45
CA ILE A 159 -5.65 -9.05 -7.74
C ILE A 159 -6.54 -10.27 -7.90
N SER A 160 -7.33 -10.57 -6.87
CA SER A 160 -8.37 -11.58 -6.92
C SER A 160 -9.67 -11.04 -7.56
N ARG A 161 -10.62 -11.94 -7.82
CA ARG A 161 -11.93 -11.58 -8.36
C ARG A 161 -12.72 -10.59 -7.47
N ALA A 162 -12.38 -10.52 -6.18
CA ALA A 162 -13.00 -9.59 -5.24
C ALA A 162 -12.80 -8.10 -5.60
N TRP A 163 -11.80 -7.77 -6.39
CA TRP A 163 -11.53 -6.40 -6.83
C TRP A 163 -12.45 -5.92 -7.97
N ALA A 164 -13.17 -6.81 -8.62
CA ALA A 164 -14.19 -6.43 -9.60
C ALA A 164 -15.61 -6.55 -8.98
N PRO A 165 -16.53 -5.61 -9.27
CA PRO A 165 -17.84 -5.58 -8.63
C PRO A 165 -18.72 -6.78 -9.02
N LEU A 166 -19.91 -6.87 -8.46
CA LEU A 166 -20.81 -7.99 -8.70
C LEU A 166 -21.13 -8.14 -10.20
N ASN A 167 -21.44 -7.02 -10.87
CA ASN A 167 -21.74 -6.92 -12.29
C ASN A 167 -20.73 -6.02 -13.01
N PRO A 168 -19.50 -6.49 -13.30
CA PRO A 168 -18.43 -5.63 -13.78
C PRO A 168 -18.70 -5.00 -15.16
N LYS A 169 -19.47 -5.69 -16.01
CA LYS A 169 -19.86 -5.16 -17.35
C LYS A 169 -20.80 -3.95 -17.27
N GLN A 170 -21.57 -3.81 -16.19
CA GLN A 170 -22.53 -2.72 -15.98
C GLN A 170 -21.99 -1.64 -15.05
N SER A 171 -20.88 -1.92 -14.38
CA SER A 171 -20.28 -1.02 -13.41
C SER A 171 -19.74 0.25 -14.07
N ARG A 172 -19.90 1.37 -13.36
CA ARG A 172 -19.32 2.66 -13.73
C ARG A 172 -18.02 2.98 -13.00
N ILE A 173 -17.52 2.06 -12.14
CA ILE A 173 -16.26 2.22 -11.45
C ILE A 173 -15.12 2.20 -12.45
N LYS A 174 -14.26 3.22 -12.35
CA LYS A 174 -13.03 3.37 -13.14
C LYS A 174 -11.84 2.91 -12.31
N TYR A 175 -10.93 2.18 -12.92
CA TYR A 175 -9.77 1.60 -12.23
C TYR A 175 -8.47 2.24 -12.66
N PHE A 176 -7.65 2.64 -11.69
CA PHE A 176 -6.26 3.00 -11.89
C PHE A 176 -5.40 1.76 -11.62
N ALA A 177 -4.93 1.14 -12.67
CA ALA A 177 -4.15 -0.08 -12.61
C ALA A 177 -2.66 0.21 -12.44
N SER A 178 -2.02 -0.45 -11.46
CA SER A 178 -0.61 -0.27 -11.16
C SER A 178 0.33 -0.89 -12.19
N SER A 179 -0.16 -1.86 -12.98
CA SER A 179 0.63 -2.59 -13.98
C SER A 179 -0.24 -3.17 -15.10
N ASN A 180 0.40 -3.57 -16.20
CA ASN A 180 -0.25 -4.30 -17.29
C ASN A 180 -0.90 -5.59 -16.79
N ARG A 181 -0.25 -6.29 -15.84
CA ARG A 181 -0.76 -7.51 -15.24
C ARG A 181 -2.12 -7.28 -14.57
N VAL A 182 -2.25 -6.22 -13.78
CA VAL A 182 -3.50 -5.82 -13.13
C VAL A 182 -4.55 -5.43 -14.17
N SER A 183 -4.17 -4.69 -15.21
CA SER A 183 -5.09 -4.31 -16.30
C SER A 183 -5.68 -5.54 -16.99
N GLU A 184 -4.86 -6.52 -17.35
CA GLU A 184 -5.32 -7.76 -17.96
C GLU A 184 -6.18 -8.59 -16.99
N ARG A 185 -5.84 -8.58 -15.70
CA ARG A 185 -6.63 -9.26 -14.67
C ARG A 185 -8.04 -8.69 -14.56
N LEU A 186 -8.18 -7.36 -14.56
CA LEU A 186 -9.49 -6.69 -14.54
C LEU A 186 -10.34 -7.06 -15.76
N LYS A 187 -9.73 -7.12 -16.95
CA LYS A 187 -10.44 -7.54 -18.19
C LYS A 187 -10.97 -8.98 -18.07
N ILE A 188 -10.15 -9.92 -17.55
CA ILE A 188 -10.57 -11.32 -17.32
C ILE A 188 -11.73 -11.40 -16.33
N TYR A 189 -11.78 -10.49 -15.34
CA TYR A 189 -12.89 -10.38 -14.40
C TYR A 189 -14.13 -9.67 -14.97
N GLY A 190 -14.08 -9.24 -16.23
CA GLY A 190 -15.20 -8.66 -16.96
C GLY A 190 -15.34 -7.15 -16.83
N VAL A 191 -14.35 -6.44 -16.27
CA VAL A 191 -14.34 -4.98 -16.28
C VAL A 191 -14.12 -4.48 -17.70
N ARG A 192 -14.92 -3.49 -18.11
CA ARG A 192 -14.85 -2.90 -19.45
C ARG A 192 -13.51 -2.18 -19.65
N ALA A 193 -12.92 -2.33 -20.84
CA ALA A 193 -11.60 -1.78 -21.14
C ALA A 193 -11.54 -0.26 -20.99
N GLU A 194 -12.60 0.46 -21.33
CA GLU A 194 -12.72 1.92 -21.19
C GLU A 194 -12.73 2.40 -19.73
N ASN A 195 -12.96 1.49 -18.78
CA ASN A 195 -12.91 1.77 -17.36
C ASN A 195 -11.55 1.41 -16.71
N ILE A 196 -10.56 1.00 -17.50
CA ILE A 196 -9.24 0.58 -16.99
C ILE A 196 -8.16 1.54 -17.51
N PHE A 197 -7.50 2.23 -16.60
CA PHE A 197 -6.43 3.19 -16.88
C PHE A 197 -5.11 2.67 -16.29
N LEU A 198 -4.13 2.42 -17.14
CA LEU A 198 -2.78 2.07 -16.69
C LEU A 198 -2.05 3.33 -16.24
N THR A 199 -2.01 3.57 -14.94
CA THR A 199 -1.42 4.78 -14.36
C THR A 199 -0.10 4.55 -13.65
N GLY A 200 0.22 3.30 -13.33
CA GLY A 200 1.28 2.98 -12.39
C GLY A 200 0.82 3.13 -10.94
N PHE A 201 1.74 2.93 -10.01
CA PHE A 201 1.51 3.06 -8.57
C PHE A 201 1.76 4.52 -8.13
N PRO A 202 0.86 5.15 -7.36
CA PRO A 202 1.07 6.51 -6.88
C PRO A 202 2.19 6.51 -5.82
N LEU A 203 3.22 7.29 -6.09
CA LEU A 203 4.34 7.50 -5.17
C LEU A 203 4.41 8.98 -4.79
N PRO A 204 4.91 9.30 -3.58
CA PRO A 204 5.13 10.67 -3.17
C PRO A 204 6.11 11.39 -4.09
N GLU A 205 5.84 12.66 -4.39
CA GLU A 205 6.67 13.47 -5.28
C GLU A 205 8.11 13.61 -4.77
N GLU A 206 8.29 13.71 -3.46
CA GLU A 206 9.59 13.75 -2.80
C GLU A 206 10.48 12.53 -3.09
N ASN A 207 9.88 11.41 -3.51
CA ASN A 207 10.61 10.20 -3.89
C ASN A 207 10.71 9.97 -5.40
N THR A 208 10.02 10.78 -6.22
CA THR A 208 9.91 10.56 -7.67
C THR A 208 10.30 11.77 -8.52
N SER A 209 10.54 12.95 -7.92
CA SER A 209 11.02 14.10 -8.69
C SER A 209 12.36 13.77 -9.36
N ARG A 210 12.52 14.18 -10.62
CA ARG A 210 13.70 13.84 -11.43
C ARG A 210 15.01 14.24 -10.75
N GLU A 211 15.03 15.40 -10.12
CA GLU A 211 16.23 15.95 -9.48
C GLU A 211 16.60 15.12 -8.23
N CYS A 212 15.65 14.89 -7.33
CA CYS A 212 15.88 14.08 -6.14
C CYS A 212 16.31 12.66 -6.50
N LEU A 213 15.62 12.02 -7.44
CA LEU A 213 15.92 10.66 -7.87
C LEU A 213 17.31 10.56 -8.50
N LYS A 214 17.71 11.54 -9.30
CA LYS A 214 19.01 11.58 -9.95
C LYS A 214 20.16 11.65 -8.94
N GLU A 215 20.04 12.53 -7.96
CA GLU A 215 21.07 12.69 -6.91
C GLU A 215 21.12 11.48 -5.95
N ASP A 216 19.96 10.94 -5.59
CA ASP A 216 19.87 9.72 -4.79
C ASP A 216 20.52 8.52 -5.50
N LEU A 217 20.29 8.37 -6.82
CA LEU A 217 20.91 7.31 -7.62
C LEU A 217 22.42 7.46 -7.75
N LYS A 218 22.93 8.68 -7.97
CA LYS A 218 24.38 8.93 -7.99
C LYS A 218 25.04 8.50 -6.69
N THR A 219 24.46 8.92 -5.57
CA THR A 219 24.95 8.57 -4.23
C THR A 219 24.95 7.07 -4.00
N ARG A 220 23.85 6.40 -4.32
CA ARG A 220 23.71 4.94 -4.18
C ARG A 220 24.69 4.17 -5.06
N LEU A 221 24.92 4.60 -6.29
CA LEU A 221 25.89 3.96 -7.19
C LEU A 221 27.29 3.97 -6.59
N VAL A 222 27.71 5.11 -6.01
CA VAL A 222 29.06 5.20 -5.39
C VAL A 222 29.17 4.27 -4.18
N ILE A 223 28.14 4.18 -3.35
CA ILE A 223 28.14 3.35 -2.13
C ILE A 223 28.06 1.85 -2.46
N LEU A 224 27.22 1.47 -3.46
CA LEU A 224 26.96 0.08 -3.79
C LEU A 224 27.99 -0.51 -4.76
N ASP A 225 28.84 0.32 -5.41
CA ASP A 225 29.89 -0.10 -6.34
C ASP A 225 31.26 0.42 -5.91
N PRO A 226 31.75 0.05 -4.69
CA PRO A 226 33.02 0.57 -4.16
C PRO A 226 34.24 0.19 -5.01
N GLU A 227 34.16 -0.95 -5.70
CA GLU A 227 35.21 -1.42 -6.61
C GLU A 227 35.06 -0.88 -8.04
N LYS A 228 34.07 -0.03 -8.30
CA LYS A 228 33.76 0.58 -9.61
C LYS A 228 33.58 -0.43 -10.76
N LYS A 229 33.18 -1.65 -10.45
CA LYS A 229 32.95 -2.71 -11.44
C LYS A 229 31.74 -2.40 -12.35
N TYR A 230 30.65 -1.96 -11.73
CA TYR A 230 29.46 -1.57 -12.44
C TYR A 230 29.69 -0.28 -13.24
N PHE A 231 30.31 0.71 -12.60
CA PHE A 231 30.65 1.99 -13.24
C PHE A 231 31.53 1.74 -14.48
N GLY A 232 32.62 0.97 -14.37
CA GLY A 232 33.53 0.69 -15.50
C GLY A 232 32.81 0.02 -16.68
N LYS A 233 31.81 -0.83 -16.42
CA LYS A 233 31.02 -1.48 -17.48
C LYS A 233 30.01 -0.58 -18.14
N TYR A 234 29.42 0.38 -17.41
CA TYR A 234 28.29 1.20 -17.87
C TYR A 234 28.59 2.71 -17.84
N GLU A 235 29.85 3.10 -17.85
CA GLU A 235 30.30 4.49 -17.68
C GLU A 235 29.58 5.46 -18.63
N VAL A 236 29.52 5.12 -19.92
CA VAL A 236 28.86 5.95 -20.94
C VAL A 236 27.38 6.18 -20.60
N LEU A 237 26.67 5.12 -20.26
CA LEU A 237 25.25 5.18 -19.90
C LEU A 237 25.02 5.98 -18.62
N ILE A 238 25.88 5.77 -17.60
CA ILE A 238 25.78 6.48 -16.33
C ILE A 238 26.01 7.98 -16.55
N LYS A 239 27.07 8.35 -17.28
CA LYS A 239 27.34 9.75 -17.59
C LYS A 239 26.24 10.40 -18.39
N GLU A 240 25.68 9.70 -19.39
CA GLU A 240 24.56 10.20 -20.20
C GLU A 240 23.30 10.46 -19.34
N LYS A 241 22.93 9.52 -18.48
CA LYS A 241 21.68 9.62 -17.72
C LYS A 241 21.79 10.41 -16.42
N LEU A 242 22.89 10.26 -15.71
CA LEU A 242 23.11 10.85 -14.40
C LEU A 242 24.13 11.99 -14.39
N GLY A 243 25.03 12.07 -15.36
CA GLY A 243 26.18 12.98 -15.36
C GLY A 243 27.31 12.45 -14.49
N GLU A 244 28.19 13.34 -14.03
CA GLU A 244 29.33 12.96 -13.20
C GLU A 244 28.86 12.45 -11.83
N LEU A 245 29.48 11.36 -11.36
CA LEU A 245 29.25 10.83 -10.02
C LEU A 245 30.11 11.57 -8.98
N PRO A 246 29.66 11.68 -7.72
CA PRO A 246 30.49 12.24 -6.65
C PRO A 246 31.73 11.37 -6.43
N LYS A 247 32.88 12.02 -6.14
CA LYS A 247 34.18 11.32 -5.93
C LYS A 247 34.14 10.39 -4.72
N ALA A 248 33.40 10.78 -3.67
CA ALA A 248 33.19 10.00 -2.46
C ALA A 248 31.85 10.39 -1.83
N VAL A 249 31.30 9.47 -1.04
CA VAL A 249 30.11 9.69 -0.21
C VAL A 249 30.49 9.43 1.24
N ASN A 250 30.42 10.47 2.07
CA ASN A 250 30.84 10.41 3.46
C ASN A 250 29.71 9.97 4.40
N ARG A 251 29.15 8.79 4.16
CA ARG A 251 28.18 8.14 5.05
C ARG A 251 28.26 6.62 4.94
N PRO A 252 27.89 5.86 5.98
CA PRO A 252 27.86 4.41 5.93
C PRO A 252 26.79 3.89 4.93
N LEU A 253 26.99 2.65 4.46
CA LEU A 253 25.95 1.90 3.76
C LEU A 253 24.72 1.79 4.66
N THR A 254 23.60 2.32 4.22
CA THR A 254 22.36 2.35 5.02
C THR A 254 21.38 1.29 4.55
N ILE A 255 21.00 0.39 5.45
CA ILE A 255 20.02 -0.68 5.21
C ILE A 255 18.78 -0.39 6.03
N MET A 256 17.63 -0.32 5.40
CA MET A 256 16.33 -0.23 6.07
C MET A 256 15.61 -1.56 6.01
N PHE A 257 15.18 -2.06 7.16
CA PHE A 257 14.25 -3.19 7.26
C PHE A 257 12.89 -2.68 7.74
N SER A 258 11.84 -2.92 6.94
CA SER A 258 10.48 -2.49 7.27
C SER A 258 9.56 -3.68 7.52
N VAL A 259 8.88 -3.67 8.65
CA VAL A 259 7.78 -4.61 8.92
C VAL A 259 6.47 -4.10 8.32
N GLY A 260 5.65 -5.02 7.83
CA GLY A 260 4.30 -4.68 7.37
C GLY A 260 3.35 -4.28 8.50
N GLY A 261 2.15 -3.80 8.14
CA GLY A 261 1.12 -3.35 9.09
C GLY A 261 0.72 -4.38 10.14
N ALA A 262 0.89 -5.68 9.89
CA ALA A 262 0.67 -6.74 10.89
C ALA A 262 1.82 -6.88 11.90
N GLY A 263 2.99 -6.26 11.67
CA GLY A 263 4.17 -6.40 12.53
C GLY A 263 4.81 -7.79 12.47
N ALA A 264 4.52 -8.56 11.42
CA ALA A 264 5.02 -9.91 11.25
C ALA A 264 6.51 -9.93 10.88
N GLN A 265 7.21 -11.00 11.32
CA GLN A 265 8.64 -11.25 11.00
C GLN A 265 9.63 -10.17 11.47
N LYS A 266 9.28 -9.40 12.48
CA LYS A 266 10.17 -8.44 13.14
C LYS A 266 11.49 -9.07 13.62
N GLU A 267 11.48 -10.38 13.92
CA GLU A 267 12.65 -11.15 14.33
C GLU A 267 13.77 -11.13 13.28
N ILE A 268 13.43 -10.99 11.99
CA ILE A 268 14.40 -10.89 10.90
C ILE A 268 15.23 -9.62 11.05
N GLY A 269 14.59 -8.48 11.31
CA GLY A 269 15.30 -7.21 11.54
C GLY A 269 16.33 -7.32 12.66
N VAL A 270 15.97 -7.94 13.79
CA VAL A 270 16.88 -8.17 14.90
C VAL A 270 18.04 -9.11 14.51
N LYS A 271 17.79 -10.16 13.72
CA LYS A 271 18.83 -11.04 13.22
C LYS A 271 19.82 -10.29 12.33
N ILE A 272 19.36 -9.41 11.45
CA ILE A 272 20.20 -8.56 10.58
C ILE A 272 21.11 -7.69 11.46
N VAL A 273 20.57 -6.97 12.44
CA VAL A 273 21.36 -6.13 13.34
C VAL A 273 22.45 -6.94 14.05
N LYS A 274 22.07 -8.10 14.62
CA LYS A 274 23.04 -8.95 15.34
C LYS A 274 24.14 -9.50 14.43
N SER A 275 23.81 -9.92 13.21
CA SER A 275 24.80 -10.45 12.25
C SER A 275 25.76 -9.38 11.72
N LEU A 276 25.35 -8.11 11.69
CA LEU A 276 26.14 -7.00 11.20
C LEU A 276 26.75 -6.13 12.31
N LYS A 277 26.65 -6.57 13.57
CA LYS A 277 27.03 -5.78 14.75
C LYS A 277 28.46 -5.20 14.68
N ALA A 278 29.44 -5.96 14.22
CA ALA A 278 30.82 -5.47 14.08
C ALA A 278 30.90 -4.30 13.08
N LYS A 279 30.26 -4.44 11.93
CA LYS A 279 30.24 -3.41 10.89
C LYS A 279 29.48 -2.15 11.32
N ILE A 280 28.42 -2.33 12.11
CA ILE A 280 27.66 -1.21 12.70
C ILE A 280 28.55 -0.43 13.67
N LYS A 281 29.26 -1.12 14.56
CA LYS A 281 30.17 -0.49 15.53
C LYS A 281 31.33 0.24 14.86
N ASN A 282 31.82 -0.25 13.73
CA ASN A 282 32.86 0.39 12.94
C ASN A 282 32.33 1.52 12.05
N ASN A 283 31.04 1.85 12.12
CA ASN A 283 30.37 2.85 11.26
C ASN A 283 30.47 2.54 9.74
N GLU A 284 30.63 1.27 9.37
CA GLU A 284 30.62 0.82 7.97
C GLU A 284 29.18 0.68 7.47
N ILE A 285 28.26 0.27 8.35
CA ILE A 285 26.84 0.04 8.05
C ILE A 285 25.95 0.73 9.07
N LYS A 286 24.87 1.36 8.60
CA LYS A 286 23.78 1.88 9.41
C LYS A 286 22.52 1.04 9.16
N ILE A 287 21.83 0.65 10.23
CA ILE A 287 20.55 -0.07 10.14
C ILE A 287 19.41 0.82 10.63
N ILE A 288 18.33 0.86 9.85
CA ILE A 288 17.06 1.48 10.22
C ILE A 288 16.01 0.38 10.30
N LEU A 289 15.35 0.24 11.45
CA LEU A 289 14.26 -0.70 11.67
C LEU A 289 12.94 0.07 11.71
N ALA A 290 12.16 -0.04 10.64
CA ALA A 290 10.88 0.66 10.52
C ALA A 290 9.76 -0.15 11.19
N ALA A 291 9.33 0.32 12.37
CA ALA A 291 8.31 -0.30 13.23
C ALA A 291 6.87 0.14 12.85
N GLY A 292 6.72 1.16 12.00
CA GLY A 292 5.42 1.73 11.68
C GLY A 292 4.84 2.57 12.81
N ILE A 293 3.57 2.36 13.09
CA ILE A 293 2.84 3.02 14.20
C ILE A 293 2.57 2.04 15.36
N LYS A 294 3.26 0.89 15.40
CA LYS A 294 3.04 -0.14 16.42
C LYS A 294 4.08 -0.04 17.53
N GLU A 295 3.68 0.53 18.66
CA GLU A 295 4.52 0.66 19.86
C GLU A 295 5.15 -0.67 20.28
N LYS A 296 4.37 -1.78 20.32
CA LYS A 296 4.88 -3.13 20.63
C LYS A 296 6.00 -3.61 19.70
N VAL A 297 6.04 -3.14 18.45
CA VAL A 297 7.12 -3.48 17.52
C VAL A 297 8.34 -2.60 17.78
N LYS A 298 8.14 -1.31 18.07
CA LYS A 298 9.18 -0.39 18.53
C LYS A 298 9.87 -0.94 19.76
N ASP A 299 9.10 -1.23 20.83
CA ASP A 299 9.63 -1.77 22.09
C ASP A 299 10.41 -3.08 21.88
N TYR A 300 9.90 -3.94 21.01
CA TYR A 300 10.59 -5.18 20.66
C TYR A 300 11.96 -4.91 20.02
N PHE A 301 12.03 -3.96 19.09
CA PHE A 301 13.31 -3.61 18.47
C PHE A 301 14.27 -2.96 19.46
N GLU A 302 13.83 -1.96 20.23
CA GLU A 302 14.63 -1.30 21.26
C GLU A 302 15.25 -2.31 22.24
N ASN A 303 14.40 -3.20 22.80
CA ASN A 303 14.85 -4.21 23.77
C ASN A 303 15.79 -5.26 23.18
N LYS A 304 15.73 -5.55 21.88
CA LYS A 304 16.51 -6.63 21.25
C LYS A 304 17.77 -6.16 20.55
N THR A 305 17.87 -4.88 20.23
CA THR A 305 19.04 -4.32 19.49
C THR A 305 19.98 -3.50 20.38
N GLY A 306 19.51 -3.04 21.56
CA GLY A 306 20.37 -2.31 22.50
C GLY A 306 21.00 -1.05 21.96
N GLY A 307 20.34 -0.35 21.04
CA GLY A 307 20.84 0.88 20.41
C GLY A 307 21.71 0.67 19.16
N ASP A 308 21.95 -0.57 18.73
CA ASP A 308 22.75 -0.86 17.52
C ASP A 308 21.97 -0.54 16.20
N ALA A 309 20.72 -0.05 16.26
CA ALA A 309 19.93 0.35 15.11
C ALA A 309 19.08 1.59 15.41
N GLU A 310 18.84 2.39 14.39
CA GLU A 310 17.85 3.47 14.43
C GLU A 310 16.45 2.87 14.31
N ILE A 311 15.52 3.23 15.22
CA ILE A 311 14.15 2.77 15.17
C ILE A 311 13.26 3.86 14.59
N LEU A 312 12.62 3.57 13.46
CA LEU A 312 11.64 4.45 12.83
C LEU A 312 10.23 4.09 13.29
N TYR A 313 9.69 4.90 14.20
CA TYR A 313 8.36 4.79 14.76
C TYR A 313 7.71 6.18 14.84
N GLN A 314 6.41 6.25 14.59
CA GLN A 314 5.60 7.43 14.84
C GLN A 314 4.23 7.00 15.36
N GLU A 315 3.60 7.83 16.17
CA GLU A 315 2.26 7.54 16.71
C GLU A 315 1.18 7.66 15.63
N LYS A 316 1.34 8.61 14.71
CA LYS A 316 0.40 8.88 13.62
C LYS A 316 0.92 8.34 12.29
N ILE A 317 0.03 7.74 11.52
CA ILE A 317 0.38 7.11 10.24
C ILE A 317 0.92 8.11 9.20
N GLU A 318 0.39 9.34 9.19
CA GLU A 318 0.84 10.38 8.25
C GLU A 318 2.27 10.84 8.55
N ASP A 319 2.59 11.03 9.84
CA ASP A 319 3.93 11.39 10.28
C ASP A 319 4.91 10.25 10.02
N TYR A 320 4.45 8.99 10.21
CA TYR A 320 5.25 7.82 9.84
C TYR A 320 5.57 7.80 8.36
N PHE A 321 4.61 8.02 7.46
CA PHE A 321 4.88 8.02 6.02
C PHE A 321 5.80 9.17 5.61
N ARG A 322 5.64 10.35 6.18
CA ARG A 322 6.52 11.50 5.92
C ARG A 322 7.96 11.17 6.31
N GLU A 323 8.16 10.65 7.51
CA GLU A 323 9.49 10.29 8.01
C GLU A 323 10.07 9.08 7.26
N PHE A 324 9.24 8.08 6.94
CA PHE A 324 9.65 6.92 6.14
C PHE A 324 10.16 7.36 4.75
N ASN A 325 9.44 8.25 4.08
CA ASN A 325 9.85 8.75 2.76
C ASN A 325 11.17 9.53 2.85
N ARG A 326 11.33 10.34 3.89
CA ARG A 326 12.61 11.04 4.16
C ARG A 326 13.75 10.06 4.36
N LYS A 327 13.56 9.05 5.19
CA LYS A 327 14.56 8.01 5.47
C LYS A 327 14.86 7.13 4.27
N LEU A 328 13.86 6.91 3.40
CA LEU A 328 14.03 6.13 2.18
C LEU A 328 15.08 6.76 1.25
N ARG A 329 15.18 8.08 1.19
CA ARG A 329 16.20 8.77 0.40
C ARG A 329 17.62 8.52 0.91
N GLU A 330 17.80 8.36 2.22
CA GLU A 330 19.07 8.01 2.87
C GLU A 330 19.40 6.51 2.79
N THR A 331 18.45 5.68 2.32
CA THR A 331 18.57 4.22 2.32
C THR A 331 19.14 3.70 1.01
N ASP A 332 20.16 2.85 1.08
CA ASP A 332 20.76 2.21 -0.09
C ASP A 332 20.13 0.85 -0.39
N ILE A 333 19.77 0.10 0.64
CA ILE A 333 19.11 -1.21 0.54
C ILE A 333 17.84 -1.19 1.38
N LEU A 334 16.70 -1.35 0.73
CA LEU A 334 15.41 -1.49 1.38
C LEU A 334 14.95 -2.95 1.36
N TRP A 335 14.72 -3.51 2.54
CA TRP A 335 14.09 -4.81 2.71
C TRP A 335 12.69 -4.61 3.30
N THR A 336 11.67 -4.87 2.50
CA THR A 336 10.28 -4.90 2.93
C THR A 336 9.73 -6.31 2.84
N LYS A 337 8.72 -6.57 3.65
CA LYS A 337 7.92 -7.77 3.54
C LYS A 337 6.47 -7.43 3.21
#